data_33571b313ad1e953f5f05d8be5d958f5
#
_entry.id   33571b313ad1e953f5f05d8be5d958f5
#
_cell.length_a   1.000
_cell.length_b   1.000
_cell.length_c   1.000
_cell.angle_alpha   90.00
_cell.angle_beta   90.00
_cell.angle_gamma   90.00
#
_symmetry.space_group_name_H-M   'P 1'
#
loop_
_entity.id
_entity.type
_entity.pdbx_description
1 polymer ?
#
loop_
_entity_poly.entity_id
_entity_poly.type
_entity_poly.pdbx_seq_one_letter_code
_entity_poly.pdbx_strand_id
1 'polypeptide(L)'
;MLPSNPVPTGTADNRRAVLGVIPARYGASRFPGKPLAMLWGKPMLQHVWERARVARGIDELVIATDDERIATVARAFGAGIEMTSLDCTSGTDRVAEVARTRPHAQVVLNLQGDEPELESAAVTELVSAMRADDTITMGTIAHHEPDLAAMASENVVKVVVDDEGYALYFSRADLAGASRGGPALRHAGVYAFRRPLLLEFASWPPGKLEQAERLEQLRAVERGVRIKVVLGERPFAGVDTPEQLAALERRGPQAVGAG
;
A
#
# COMPACT_ATOMS: atom_id res chain seq x y z
N MET A 1 32.10 25.38 -27.23
CA MET A 1 32.39 24.24 -26.34
C MET A 1 31.71 24.51 -25.02
N LEU A 2 30.60 23.85 -24.77
CA LEU A 2 29.91 23.90 -23.46
C LEU A 2 30.51 22.80 -22.57
N PRO A 3 30.74 23.05 -21.27
CA PRO A 3 31.31 22.04 -20.39
C PRO A 3 30.24 20.93 -20.13
N SER A 4 30.65 19.69 -20.36
CA SER A 4 29.88 18.49 -20.00
C SER A 4 29.79 18.40 -18.49
N ASN A 5 28.55 18.49 -17.96
CA ASN A 5 28.27 18.13 -16.57
C ASN A 5 28.63 16.66 -16.33
N PRO A 6 29.41 16.35 -15.29
CA PRO A 6 29.62 14.95 -14.91
C PRO A 6 28.33 14.34 -14.41
N VAL A 7 27.96 13.21 -14.97
CA VAL A 7 26.93 12.31 -14.43
C VAL A 7 27.39 11.90 -13.03
N PRO A 8 26.56 12.05 -11.98
CA PRO A 8 26.93 11.60 -10.66
C PRO A 8 27.01 10.07 -10.67
N THR A 9 28.23 9.52 -10.66
CA THR A 9 28.50 8.12 -10.35
C THR A 9 28.38 7.93 -8.84
N GLY A 10 27.16 8.06 -8.31
CA GLY A 10 26.87 7.58 -6.98
C GLY A 10 26.72 6.06 -7.04
N THR A 11 27.66 5.34 -6.42
CA THR A 11 27.46 3.94 -6.05
C THR A 11 26.33 3.91 -5.02
N ALA A 12 25.07 3.97 -5.48
CA ALA A 12 23.91 3.63 -4.66
C ALA A 12 24.17 2.22 -4.14
N ASP A 13 24.07 2.05 -2.83
CA ASP A 13 24.16 0.72 -2.21
C ASP A 13 22.98 -0.11 -2.74
N ASN A 14 23.23 -0.79 -3.86
CA ASN A 14 22.26 -1.56 -4.64
C ASN A 14 21.68 -2.75 -3.82
N ARG A 15 22.16 -2.92 -2.57
CA ARG A 15 21.73 -3.99 -1.66
C ARG A 15 20.41 -3.71 -0.95
N ARG A 16 19.82 -2.50 -1.12
CA ARG A 16 18.57 -2.11 -0.43
C ARG A 16 17.62 -1.33 -1.34
N ALA A 17 17.64 -1.60 -2.65
CA ALA A 17 16.75 -0.94 -3.60
C ALA A 17 15.28 -1.23 -3.27
N VAL A 18 14.46 -0.17 -3.26
CA VAL A 18 13.02 -0.21 -2.92
C VAL A 18 12.21 0.06 -4.17
N LEU A 19 11.37 -0.89 -4.51
CA LEU A 19 10.39 -0.80 -5.60
C LEU A 19 9.01 -0.50 -5.03
N GLY A 20 8.41 0.63 -5.39
CA GLY A 20 7.01 0.93 -5.16
C GLY A 20 6.15 0.47 -6.33
N VAL A 21 5.11 -0.30 -6.06
CA VAL A 21 4.14 -0.73 -7.07
C VAL A 21 2.74 -0.34 -6.62
N ILE A 22 2.01 0.34 -7.50
CA ILE A 22 0.60 0.69 -7.32
C ILE A 22 -0.22 -0.23 -8.24
N PRO A 23 -0.80 -1.32 -7.73
CA PRO A 23 -1.65 -2.19 -8.54
C PRO A 23 -2.98 -1.49 -8.85
N ALA A 24 -3.40 -1.49 -10.11
CA ALA A 24 -4.64 -0.89 -10.55
C ALA A 24 -5.34 -1.79 -11.57
N ARG A 25 -6.62 -2.10 -11.34
CA ARG A 25 -7.47 -2.86 -12.27
C ARG A 25 -8.75 -2.11 -12.57
N TYR A 26 -9.22 -2.21 -13.81
CA TYR A 26 -10.48 -1.59 -14.21
C TYR A 26 -11.70 -2.36 -13.70
N GLY A 27 -11.63 -3.68 -13.68
CA GLY A 27 -12.73 -4.60 -13.38
C GLY A 27 -13.02 -4.80 -11.89
N ALA A 28 -13.05 -3.75 -11.08
CA ALA A 28 -13.49 -3.85 -9.68
C ALA A 28 -15.01 -4.09 -9.61
N SER A 29 -15.45 -5.17 -8.93
CA SER A 29 -16.86 -5.59 -8.92
C SER A 29 -17.81 -4.56 -8.31
N ARG A 30 -17.41 -3.87 -7.23
CA ARG A 30 -18.22 -2.86 -6.53
C ARG A 30 -18.16 -1.48 -7.15
N PHE A 31 -17.08 -1.17 -7.88
CA PHE A 31 -16.85 0.13 -8.49
C PHE A 31 -15.99 -0.02 -9.76
N PRO A 32 -16.58 -0.42 -10.91
CA PRO A 32 -15.85 -0.52 -12.17
C PRO A 32 -15.22 0.81 -12.57
N GLY A 33 -13.97 0.79 -13.03
CA GLY A 33 -13.24 1.99 -13.40
C GLY A 33 -12.76 2.85 -12.21
N LYS A 34 -12.87 2.35 -10.98
CA LYS A 34 -12.47 3.04 -9.75
C LYS A 34 -11.14 3.82 -9.83
N PRO A 35 -10.03 3.29 -10.38
CA PRO A 35 -8.77 4.03 -10.47
C PRO A 35 -8.86 5.32 -11.31
N LEU A 36 -9.78 5.37 -12.26
CA LEU A 36 -9.99 6.51 -13.15
C LEU A 36 -11.12 7.44 -12.70
N ALA A 37 -11.83 7.11 -11.62
CA ALA A 37 -12.87 7.96 -11.05
C ALA A 37 -12.27 9.30 -10.61
N MET A 38 -12.96 10.39 -10.95
CA MET A 38 -12.49 11.74 -10.65
C MET A 38 -12.70 12.06 -9.17
N LEU A 39 -11.66 12.58 -8.54
CA LEU A 39 -11.64 13.06 -7.17
C LEU A 39 -10.86 14.37 -7.15
N TRP A 40 -11.47 15.47 -6.67
CA TRP A 40 -10.83 16.80 -6.60
C TRP A 40 -10.14 17.20 -7.91
N GLY A 41 -10.81 16.94 -9.04
CA GLY A 41 -10.35 17.31 -10.37
C GLY A 41 -9.25 16.45 -10.99
N LYS A 42 -8.86 15.33 -10.36
CA LYS A 42 -7.87 14.38 -10.88
C LYS A 42 -8.39 12.94 -10.78
N PRO A 43 -7.90 11.98 -11.60
CA PRO A 43 -8.16 10.57 -11.38
C PRO A 43 -7.70 10.13 -9.98
N MET A 44 -8.46 9.27 -9.31
CA MET A 44 -8.12 8.78 -7.96
C MET A 44 -6.72 8.16 -7.91
N LEU A 45 -6.34 7.39 -8.93
CA LEU A 45 -5.01 6.80 -9.07
C LEU A 45 -3.87 7.83 -9.11
N GLN A 46 -4.14 9.02 -9.67
CA GLN A 46 -3.15 10.11 -9.71
C GLN A 46 -2.84 10.64 -8.32
N HIS A 47 -3.86 10.74 -7.44
CA HIS A 47 -3.64 11.14 -6.04
C HIS A 47 -2.73 10.16 -5.30
N VAL A 48 -2.98 8.86 -5.47
CA VAL A 48 -2.12 7.81 -4.88
C VAL A 48 -0.68 7.93 -5.38
N TRP A 49 -0.51 8.07 -6.69
CA TRP A 49 0.81 8.18 -7.30
C TRP A 49 1.55 9.44 -6.86
N GLU A 50 0.90 10.61 -6.84
CA GLU A 50 1.50 11.87 -6.39
C GLU A 50 1.97 11.78 -4.94
N ARG A 51 1.21 11.13 -4.05
CA ARG A 51 1.56 10.92 -2.65
C ARG A 51 2.67 9.89 -2.48
N ALA A 52 2.62 8.79 -3.21
CA ALA A 52 3.68 7.78 -3.19
C ALA A 52 5.02 8.34 -3.69
N ARG A 53 4.98 9.19 -4.73
CA ARG A 53 6.19 9.78 -5.33
C ARG A 53 6.97 10.71 -4.40
N VAL A 54 6.31 11.35 -3.42
CA VAL A 54 6.98 12.23 -2.45
C VAL A 54 7.45 11.48 -1.19
N ALA A 55 7.06 10.22 -1.01
CA ALA A 55 7.62 9.38 0.05
C ALA A 55 9.11 9.12 -0.23
N ARG A 56 9.93 9.31 0.80
CA ARG A 56 11.39 9.15 0.68
C ARG A 56 11.80 7.69 0.69
N GLY A 57 12.85 7.39 -0.06
CA GLY A 57 13.47 6.06 -0.05
C GLY A 57 12.85 5.06 -1.03
N ILE A 58 11.88 5.44 -1.84
CA ILE A 58 11.43 4.66 -2.99
C ILE A 58 12.36 4.98 -4.17
N ASP A 59 13.05 3.96 -4.70
CA ASP A 59 14.04 4.14 -5.78
C ASP A 59 13.38 4.02 -7.17
N GLU A 60 12.34 3.20 -7.30
CA GLU A 60 11.52 3.05 -8.50
C GLU A 60 10.06 3.01 -8.09
N LEU A 61 9.18 3.74 -8.81
CA LEU A 61 7.74 3.73 -8.59
C LEU A 61 7.01 3.50 -9.90
N VAL A 62 6.19 2.44 -9.95
CA VAL A 62 5.40 2.07 -11.14
C VAL A 62 3.94 1.81 -10.79
N ILE A 63 3.07 2.05 -11.76
CA ILE A 63 1.68 1.60 -11.74
C ILE A 63 1.60 0.30 -12.54
N ALA A 64 1.08 -0.75 -11.91
CA ALA A 64 0.92 -2.06 -12.53
C ALA A 64 -0.55 -2.28 -12.92
N THR A 65 -0.82 -2.53 -14.20
CA THR A 65 -2.18 -2.71 -14.70
C THR A 65 -2.25 -3.67 -15.88
N ASP A 66 -3.41 -4.28 -16.08
CA ASP A 66 -3.76 -5.08 -17.25
C ASP A 66 -4.65 -4.32 -18.26
N ASP A 67 -4.93 -3.03 -17.99
CA ASP A 67 -5.91 -2.24 -18.76
C ASP A 67 -5.27 -1.00 -19.40
N GLU A 68 -5.32 -0.94 -20.74
CA GLU A 68 -4.70 0.16 -21.49
C GLU A 68 -5.36 1.51 -21.23
N ARG A 69 -6.62 1.55 -20.78
CA ARG A 69 -7.28 2.82 -20.39
C ARG A 69 -6.61 3.41 -19.15
N ILE A 70 -6.27 2.56 -18.16
CA ILE A 70 -5.53 2.97 -16.97
C ILE A 70 -4.12 3.38 -17.36
N ALA A 71 -3.42 2.58 -18.18
CA ALA A 71 -2.08 2.86 -18.63
C ALA A 71 -1.98 4.21 -19.37
N THR A 72 -2.92 4.48 -20.28
CA THR A 72 -2.98 5.73 -21.04
C THR A 72 -3.12 6.95 -20.13
N VAL A 73 -4.07 6.91 -19.18
CA VAL A 73 -4.28 8.02 -18.23
C VAL A 73 -3.07 8.18 -17.31
N ALA A 74 -2.48 7.08 -16.86
CA ALA A 74 -1.33 7.12 -15.96
C ALA A 74 -0.06 7.68 -16.65
N ARG A 75 0.18 7.33 -17.91
CA ARG A 75 1.26 7.95 -18.72
C ARG A 75 1.06 9.45 -18.88
N ALA A 76 -0.18 9.92 -19.01
CA ALA A 76 -0.49 11.33 -19.19
C ALA A 76 -0.09 12.21 -17.98
N PHE A 77 -0.10 11.66 -16.75
CA PHE A 77 0.40 12.37 -15.58
C PHE A 77 1.86 12.00 -15.20
N GLY A 78 2.57 11.24 -16.08
CA GLY A 78 4.00 10.98 -15.95
C GLY A 78 4.38 9.76 -15.12
N ALA A 79 3.46 8.85 -14.84
CA ALA A 79 3.77 7.61 -14.12
C ALA A 79 4.48 6.59 -15.00
N GLY A 80 5.44 5.85 -14.42
CA GLY A 80 5.96 4.62 -15.00
C GLY A 80 4.87 3.54 -15.00
N ILE A 81 4.74 2.81 -16.10
CA ILE A 81 3.71 1.77 -16.29
C ILE A 81 4.37 0.43 -16.52
N GLU A 82 3.86 -0.58 -15.81
CA GLU A 82 4.12 -1.99 -16.08
C GLU A 82 2.82 -2.68 -16.49
N MET A 83 2.78 -3.19 -17.71
CA MET A 83 1.65 -4.01 -18.16
C MET A 83 1.79 -5.41 -17.60
N THR A 84 0.73 -5.90 -16.96
CA THR A 84 0.72 -7.19 -16.26
C THR A 84 -0.37 -8.11 -16.78
N SER A 85 -0.28 -9.41 -16.44
CA SER A 85 -1.24 -10.42 -16.87
C SER A 85 -2.65 -10.14 -16.37
N LEU A 86 -3.63 -10.54 -17.17
CA LEU A 86 -5.05 -10.63 -16.76
C LEU A 86 -5.28 -11.72 -15.70
N ASP A 87 -4.34 -12.69 -15.58
CA ASP A 87 -4.43 -13.81 -14.65
C ASP A 87 -4.13 -13.41 -13.18
N CYS A 88 -3.67 -12.18 -12.94
CA CYS A 88 -3.47 -11.69 -11.58
C CYS A 88 -4.82 -11.59 -10.84
N THR A 89 -5.02 -12.47 -9.85
CA THR A 89 -6.29 -12.56 -9.10
C THR A 89 -6.40 -11.50 -8.02
N SER A 90 -5.26 -11.03 -7.48
CA SER A 90 -5.18 -9.99 -6.44
C SER A 90 -4.23 -8.85 -6.82
N GLY A 91 -4.27 -7.76 -6.04
CA GLY A 91 -3.29 -6.68 -6.14
C GLY A 91 -1.88 -7.20 -5.83
N THR A 92 -1.74 -8.07 -4.86
CA THR A 92 -0.45 -8.65 -4.45
C THR A 92 0.15 -9.56 -5.51
N ASP A 93 -0.67 -10.34 -6.25
CA ASP A 93 -0.20 -11.14 -7.39
C ASP A 93 0.40 -10.25 -8.47
N ARG A 94 -0.25 -9.13 -8.76
CA ARG A 94 0.21 -8.13 -9.73
C ARG A 94 1.52 -7.48 -9.29
N VAL A 95 1.65 -7.13 -8.03
CA VAL A 95 2.90 -6.61 -7.45
C VAL A 95 4.02 -7.64 -7.54
N ALA A 96 3.72 -8.92 -7.25
CA ALA A 96 4.69 -10.00 -7.36
C ALA A 96 5.13 -10.25 -8.82
N GLU A 97 4.23 -10.09 -9.80
CA GLU A 97 4.59 -10.19 -11.22
C GLU A 97 5.62 -9.13 -11.60
N VAL A 98 5.38 -7.87 -11.22
CA VAL A 98 6.36 -6.77 -11.42
C VAL A 98 7.68 -7.07 -10.72
N ALA A 99 7.63 -7.54 -9.48
CA ALA A 99 8.84 -7.86 -8.70
C ALA A 99 9.68 -8.98 -9.32
N ARG A 100 9.08 -9.92 -10.07
CA ARG A 100 9.82 -10.98 -10.79
C ARG A 100 10.77 -10.39 -11.84
N THR A 101 10.37 -9.31 -12.50
CA THR A 101 11.18 -8.62 -13.52
C THR A 101 12.20 -7.64 -12.94
N ARG A 102 12.22 -7.45 -11.62
CA ARG A 102 13.09 -6.50 -10.87
C ARG A 102 13.97 -7.22 -9.83
N PRO A 103 14.95 -8.07 -10.26
CA PRO A 103 15.76 -8.87 -9.33
C PRO A 103 16.63 -8.02 -8.38
N HIS A 104 16.89 -6.76 -8.73
CA HIS A 104 17.64 -5.82 -7.91
C HIS A 104 16.82 -5.25 -6.74
N ALA A 105 15.49 -5.25 -6.82
CA ALA A 105 14.64 -4.77 -5.73
C ALA A 105 14.73 -5.73 -4.54
N GLN A 106 15.14 -5.21 -3.39
CA GLN A 106 15.22 -5.97 -2.14
C GLN A 106 13.96 -5.82 -1.30
N VAL A 107 13.34 -4.64 -1.36
CA VAL A 107 12.07 -4.32 -0.72
C VAL A 107 11.07 -3.94 -1.81
N VAL A 108 9.86 -4.47 -1.70
CA VAL A 108 8.74 -4.18 -2.61
C VAL A 108 7.57 -3.65 -1.81
N LEU A 109 7.11 -2.46 -2.15
CA LEU A 109 5.92 -1.85 -1.57
C LEU A 109 4.70 -2.19 -2.44
N ASN A 110 3.64 -2.64 -1.80
CA ASN A 110 2.30 -2.76 -2.38
C ASN A 110 1.48 -1.56 -1.90
N LEU A 111 1.32 -0.55 -2.77
CA LEU A 111 0.64 0.71 -2.50
C LEU A 111 -0.74 0.66 -3.14
N GLN A 112 -1.78 0.49 -2.34
CA GLN A 112 -3.13 0.27 -2.89
C GLN A 112 -3.62 1.47 -3.72
N GLY A 113 -4.00 1.20 -4.98
CA GLY A 113 -4.44 2.21 -5.95
C GLY A 113 -5.77 2.90 -5.61
N ASP A 114 -6.37 2.55 -4.48
CA ASP A 114 -7.63 3.09 -3.97
C ASP A 114 -7.50 3.88 -2.66
N GLU A 115 -6.29 4.23 -2.26
CA GLU A 115 -5.99 5.04 -1.07
C GLU A 115 -5.53 6.47 -1.46
N PRO A 116 -6.44 7.34 -1.96
CA PRO A 116 -6.07 8.65 -2.49
C PRO A 116 -5.50 9.63 -1.46
N GLU A 117 -5.65 9.32 -0.18
CA GLU A 117 -5.10 10.10 0.94
C GLU A 117 -3.88 9.42 1.59
N LEU A 118 -3.24 8.47 0.89
CA LEU A 118 -2.02 7.80 1.33
C LEU A 118 -1.07 8.78 2.06
N GLU A 119 -0.65 8.46 3.27
CA GLU A 119 0.25 9.28 4.05
C GLU A 119 1.71 9.03 3.66
N SER A 120 2.31 9.96 2.93
CA SER A 120 3.68 9.84 2.41
C SER A 120 4.73 9.69 3.53
N ALA A 121 4.51 10.35 4.68
CA ALA A 121 5.38 10.22 5.84
C ALA A 121 5.38 8.80 6.42
N ALA A 122 4.20 8.20 6.58
CA ALA A 122 4.09 6.82 7.06
C ALA A 122 4.72 5.80 6.08
N VAL A 123 4.60 6.03 4.76
CA VAL A 123 5.32 5.22 3.76
C VAL A 123 6.84 5.40 3.91
N THR A 124 7.32 6.61 4.14
CA THR A 124 8.74 6.90 4.39
C THR A 124 9.26 6.14 5.61
N GLU A 125 8.49 6.16 6.72
CA GLU A 125 8.85 5.42 7.94
C GLU A 125 8.84 3.90 7.72
N LEU A 126 7.87 3.37 6.97
CA LEU A 126 7.83 1.95 6.61
C LEU A 126 9.07 1.55 5.80
N VAL A 127 9.46 2.36 4.81
CA VAL A 127 10.69 2.14 4.02
C VAL A 127 11.92 2.21 4.92
N SER A 128 11.98 3.18 5.82
CA SER A 128 13.09 3.36 6.76
C SER A 128 13.25 2.15 7.69
N ALA A 129 12.15 1.66 8.25
CA ALA A 129 12.14 0.45 9.08
C ALA A 129 12.65 -0.78 8.30
N MET A 130 12.15 -0.99 7.08
CA MET A 130 12.59 -2.07 6.21
C MET A 130 14.07 -1.97 5.83
N ARG A 131 14.62 -0.76 5.66
CA ARG A 131 16.04 -0.56 5.35
C ARG A 131 16.95 -0.72 6.58
N ALA A 132 16.45 -0.38 7.76
CA ALA A 132 17.23 -0.41 8.98
C ALA A 132 17.45 -1.83 9.53
N ASP A 133 16.48 -2.73 9.33
CA ASP A 133 16.48 -4.07 9.92
C ASP A 133 16.14 -5.13 8.86
N ASP A 134 17.13 -5.94 8.50
CA ASP A 134 16.97 -7.00 7.49
C ASP A 134 16.15 -8.20 8.02
N THR A 135 15.87 -8.27 9.31
CA THR A 135 15.02 -9.31 9.91
C THR A 135 13.53 -9.05 9.70
N ILE A 136 13.16 -7.78 9.41
CA ILE A 136 11.80 -7.43 9.03
C ILE A 136 11.55 -7.92 7.61
N THR A 137 10.76 -8.98 7.47
CA THR A 137 10.44 -9.57 6.17
C THR A 137 9.14 -9.03 5.57
N MET A 138 8.22 -8.55 6.43
CA MET A 138 6.96 -7.91 6.04
C MET A 138 6.63 -6.77 6.99
N GLY A 139 6.13 -5.66 6.45
CA GLY A 139 5.68 -4.51 7.23
C GLY A 139 4.38 -3.93 6.68
N THR A 140 3.68 -3.18 7.52
CA THR A 140 2.44 -2.47 7.17
C THR A 140 2.30 -1.19 7.99
N ILE A 141 1.26 -0.41 7.73
CA ILE A 141 0.97 0.86 8.40
C ILE A 141 -0.33 0.73 9.20
N ALA A 142 -0.37 1.35 10.38
CA ALA A 142 -1.58 1.53 11.15
C ALA A 142 -1.62 2.93 11.77
N HIS A 143 -2.78 3.35 12.26
CA HIS A 143 -3.00 4.67 12.85
C HIS A 143 -3.82 4.56 14.13
N HIS A 144 -3.65 5.52 15.03
CA HIS A 144 -4.65 5.78 16.06
C HIS A 144 -5.91 6.39 15.40
N GLU A 145 -7.06 5.78 15.63
CA GLU A 145 -8.34 6.30 15.16
C GLU A 145 -9.12 6.89 16.34
N PRO A 146 -9.29 8.22 16.39
CA PRO A 146 -10.01 8.88 17.49
C PRO A 146 -11.53 8.67 17.43
N ASP A 147 -12.07 8.33 16.24
CA ASP A 147 -13.49 8.06 16.08
C ASP A 147 -13.82 6.61 16.47
N LEU A 148 -14.31 6.42 17.69
CA LEU A 148 -14.70 5.13 18.20
C LEU A 148 -15.84 4.50 17.40
N ALA A 149 -16.73 5.29 16.80
CA ALA A 149 -17.78 4.78 15.92
C ALA A 149 -17.20 4.20 14.63
N ALA A 150 -16.15 4.82 14.08
CA ALA A 150 -15.40 4.24 12.96
C ALA A 150 -14.77 2.89 13.37
N MET A 151 -14.19 2.80 14.57
CA MET A 151 -13.58 1.55 15.07
C MET A 151 -14.62 0.42 15.32
N ALA A 152 -15.88 0.74 15.52
CA ALA A 152 -16.97 -0.25 15.60
C ALA A 152 -17.32 -0.85 14.22
N SER A 153 -16.98 -0.17 13.13
CA SER A 153 -17.38 -0.57 11.77
C SER A 153 -16.60 -1.80 11.28
N GLU A 154 -17.28 -2.76 10.69
CA GLU A 154 -16.66 -3.90 9.99
C GLU A 154 -15.93 -3.50 8.71
N ASN A 155 -16.18 -2.29 8.19
CA ASN A 155 -15.43 -1.75 7.05
C ASN A 155 -14.03 -1.28 7.44
N VAL A 156 -13.78 -1.04 8.71
CA VAL A 156 -12.46 -0.69 9.25
C VAL A 156 -11.77 -1.95 9.74
N VAL A 157 -10.58 -2.21 9.22
CA VAL A 157 -9.73 -3.29 9.70
C VAL A 157 -8.96 -2.80 10.92
N LYS A 158 -9.03 -3.57 12.00
CA LYS A 158 -8.28 -3.32 13.24
C LYS A 158 -7.07 -4.22 13.30
N VAL A 159 -6.00 -3.75 13.94
CA VAL A 159 -4.81 -4.53 14.29
C VAL A 159 -4.43 -4.30 15.74
N VAL A 160 -4.06 -5.35 16.43
CA VAL A 160 -3.38 -5.28 17.74
C VAL A 160 -1.92 -5.67 17.54
N VAL A 161 -1.05 -5.01 18.30
CA VAL A 161 0.39 -5.20 18.20
C VAL A 161 0.99 -5.66 19.54
N ASP A 162 2.13 -6.34 19.47
CA ASP A 162 2.96 -6.64 20.64
C ASP A 162 3.81 -5.42 21.06
N ASP A 163 4.55 -5.55 22.17
CA ASP A 163 5.40 -4.49 22.70
C ASP A 163 6.56 -4.12 21.76
N GLU A 164 6.90 -4.99 20.81
CA GLU A 164 7.90 -4.74 19.78
C GLU A 164 7.31 -4.10 18.51
N GLY A 165 5.98 -3.88 18.48
CA GLY A 165 5.25 -3.30 17.35
C GLY A 165 5.03 -4.29 16.19
N TYR A 166 4.96 -5.59 16.46
CA TYR A 166 4.54 -6.57 15.47
C TYR A 166 3.07 -6.92 15.64
N ALA A 167 2.38 -7.12 14.52
CA ALA A 167 0.98 -7.50 14.53
C ALA A 167 0.75 -8.85 15.20
N LEU A 168 -0.13 -8.87 16.18
CA LEU A 168 -0.65 -10.09 16.80
C LEU A 168 -1.83 -10.66 16.02
N TYR A 169 -2.74 -9.80 15.58
CA TYR A 169 -3.90 -10.20 14.79
C TYR A 169 -4.53 -9.01 14.07
N PHE A 170 -5.20 -9.30 12.94
CA PHE A 170 -6.03 -8.35 12.19
C PHE A 170 -7.47 -8.85 12.16
N SER A 171 -8.44 -7.96 12.33
CA SER A 171 -9.85 -8.32 12.25
C SER A 171 -10.73 -7.15 11.78
N ARG A 172 -11.86 -7.51 11.16
CA ARG A 172 -12.96 -6.57 10.91
C ARG A 172 -13.91 -6.43 12.11
N ALA A 173 -13.89 -7.39 13.04
CA ALA A 173 -14.67 -7.34 14.27
C ALA A 173 -14.17 -6.25 15.24
N ASP A 174 -14.90 -6.01 16.32
CA ASP A 174 -14.48 -5.12 17.43
C ASP A 174 -13.33 -5.77 18.22
N LEU A 175 -12.13 -5.69 17.67
CA LEU A 175 -10.95 -6.32 18.21
C LEU A 175 -10.45 -5.59 19.45
N ALA A 176 -10.21 -6.34 20.53
CA ALA A 176 -9.65 -5.83 21.80
C ALA A 176 -10.42 -4.62 22.38
N GLY A 177 -11.73 -4.53 22.11
CA GLY A 177 -12.56 -3.43 22.57
C GLY A 177 -12.28 -2.10 21.87
N ALA A 178 -11.90 -2.14 20.60
CA ALA A 178 -11.58 -0.95 19.79
C ALA A 178 -12.68 0.12 19.83
N SER A 179 -13.95 -0.32 19.78
CA SER A 179 -15.12 0.59 19.87
C SER A 179 -15.27 1.28 21.23
N ARG A 180 -14.53 0.87 22.24
CA ARG A 180 -14.53 1.41 23.61
C ARG A 180 -13.19 2.01 24.01
N GLY A 181 -12.32 2.36 23.03
CA GLY A 181 -11.02 2.92 23.28
C GLY A 181 -9.95 1.90 23.70
N GLY A 182 -10.12 0.65 23.31
CA GLY A 182 -9.12 -0.41 23.51
C GLY A 182 -7.87 -0.18 22.65
N PRO A 183 -6.81 -1.01 22.83
CA PRO A 183 -5.49 -0.78 22.25
C PRO A 183 -5.36 -1.05 20.73
N ALA A 184 -6.44 -1.49 20.08
CA ALA A 184 -6.41 -1.77 18.66
C ALA A 184 -6.22 -0.48 17.84
N LEU A 185 -5.45 -0.60 16.77
CA LEU A 185 -5.17 0.45 15.80
C LEU A 185 -6.00 0.23 14.53
N ARG A 186 -6.27 1.30 13.78
CA ARG A 186 -6.81 1.20 12.43
C ARG A 186 -5.72 0.83 11.46
N HIS A 187 -5.87 -0.28 10.78
CA HIS A 187 -4.94 -0.76 9.76
C HIS A 187 -5.15 -0.03 8.42
N ALA A 188 -4.05 0.28 7.73
CA ALA A 188 -4.04 0.76 6.35
C ALA A 188 -3.50 -0.33 5.41
N GLY A 189 -4.09 -0.44 4.22
CA GLY A 189 -3.81 -1.53 3.26
C GLY A 189 -2.46 -1.46 2.54
N VAL A 190 -1.50 -0.74 3.08
CA VAL A 190 -0.14 -0.60 2.52
C VAL A 190 0.79 -1.65 3.11
N TYR A 191 1.56 -2.33 2.26
CA TYR A 191 2.50 -3.35 2.69
C TYR A 191 3.88 -3.16 2.09
N ALA A 192 4.90 -3.48 2.88
CA ALA A 192 6.26 -3.67 2.42
C ALA A 192 6.66 -5.15 2.59
N PHE A 193 7.31 -5.71 1.60
CA PHE A 193 7.81 -7.08 1.65
C PHE A 193 9.29 -7.11 1.31
N ARG A 194 10.05 -8.02 1.95
CA ARG A 194 11.26 -8.51 1.31
C ARG A 194 10.84 -9.25 0.03
N ARG A 195 11.52 -8.97 -1.08
CA ARG A 195 11.17 -9.56 -2.38
C ARG A 195 11.03 -11.10 -2.36
N PRO A 196 11.92 -11.87 -1.73
CA PRO A 196 11.75 -13.32 -1.65
C PRO A 196 10.44 -13.73 -0.99
N LEU A 197 10.08 -13.09 0.14
CA LEU A 197 8.82 -13.37 0.83
C LEU A 197 7.62 -13.02 -0.05
N LEU A 198 7.64 -11.89 -0.77
CA LEU A 198 6.53 -11.51 -1.68
C LEU A 198 6.28 -12.59 -2.74
N LEU A 199 7.36 -13.08 -3.37
CA LEU A 199 7.26 -14.10 -4.41
C LEU A 199 6.73 -15.42 -3.87
N GLU A 200 7.13 -15.78 -2.65
CA GLU A 200 6.63 -16.96 -1.95
C GLU A 200 5.17 -16.77 -1.53
N PHE A 201 4.81 -15.63 -0.93
CA PHE A 201 3.46 -15.26 -0.52
C PHE A 201 2.46 -15.37 -1.68
N ALA A 202 2.81 -14.84 -2.85
CA ALA A 202 1.96 -14.90 -4.05
C ALA A 202 1.76 -16.35 -4.57
N SER A 203 2.60 -17.30 -4.16
CA SER A 203 2.45 -18.73 -4.50
C SER A 203 1.59 -19.50 -3.51
N TRP A 204 1.34 -18.95 -2.33
CA TRP A 204 0.58 -19.64 -1.28
C TRP A 204 -0.92 -19.66 -1.60
N PRO A 205 -1.58 -20.78 -1.36
CA PRO A 205 -3.04 -20.80 -1.38
C PRO A 205 -3.62 -19.95 -0.25
N PRO A 206 -4.84 -19.38 -0.45
CA PRO A 206 -5.53 -18.63 0.59
C PRO A 206 -5.64 -19.40 1.90
N GLY A 207 -5.35 -18.73 3.02
CA GLY A 207 -5.41 -19.31 4.36
C GLY A 207 -6.82 -19.38 4.92
N LYS A 208 -7.02 -20.11 6.02
CA LYS A 208 -8.33 -20.23 6.69
C LYS A 208 -8.77 -18.91 7.34
N LEU A 209 -7.84 -18.23 8.02
CA LEU A 209 -8.10 -16.94 8.65
C LEU A 209 -8.36 -15.87 7.59
N GLU A 210 -7.56 -15.87 6.49
CA GLU A 210 -7.76 -14.99 5.35
C GLU A 210 -9.18 -15.10 4.79
N GLN A 211 -9.67 -16.34 4.59
CA GLN A 211 -11.01 -16.58 4.05
C GLN A 211 -12.11 -16.15 5.03
N ALA A 212 -11.92 -16.40 6.32
CA ALA A 212 -12.88 -16.05 7.36
C ALA A 212 -13.04 -14.54 7.55
N GLU A 213 -11.93 -13.81 7.61
CA GLU A 213 -11.88 -12.36 7.84
C GLU A 213 -11.90 -11.55 6.52
N ARG A 214 -11.65 -12.21 5.37
CA ARG A 214 -11.42 -11.57 4.06
C ARG A 214 -10.29 -10.55 4.12
N LEU A 215 -9.17 -10.96 4.73
CA LEU A 215 -7.97 -10.16 4.97
C LEU A 215 -6.74 -10.94 4.50
N GLU A 216 -6.16 -10.53 3.35
CA GLU A 216 -5.08 -11.24 2.68
C GLU A 216 -3.83 -11.39 3.56
N GLN A 217 -3.50 -10.40 4.38
CA GLN A 217 -2.34 -10.42 5.27
C GLN A 217 -2.40 -11.54 6.33
N LEU A 218 -3.57 -12.05 6.66
CA LEU A 218 -3.70 -13.18 7.57
C LEU A 218 -3.11 -14.47 6.99
N ARG A 219 -2.96 -14.59 5.67
CA ARG A 219 -2.21 -15.66 5.02
C ARG A 219 -0.76 -15.72 5.51
N ALA A 220 -0.13 -14.56 5.72
CA ALA A 220 1.22 -14.46 6.27
C ALA A 220 1.24 -14.84 7.77
N VAL A 221 0.30 -14.31 8.55
CA VAL A 221 0.18 -14.61 10.00
C VAL A 221 -0.02 -16.11 10.24
N GLU A 222 -0.89 -16.79 9.46
CA GLU A 222 -1.11 -18.24 9.56
C GLU A 222 0.17 -19.07 9.30
N ARG A 223 1.15 -18.51 8.59
CA ARG A 223 2.44 -19.15 8.30
C ARG A 223 3.58 -18.68 9.18
N GLY A 224 3.25 -17.96 10.27
CA GLY A 224 4.22 -17.51 11.26
C GLY A 224 5.09 -16.34 10.81
N VAL A 225 4.71 -15.63 9.71
CA VAL A 225 5.38 -14.41 9.30
C VAL A 225 5.02 -13.29 10.27
N ARG A 226 6.02 -12.69 10.91
CA ARG A 226 5.84 -11.50 11.75
C ARG A 226 5.70 -10.28 10.86
N ILE A 227 4.64 -9.50 11.05
CA ILE A 227 4.37 -8.27 10.29
C ILE A 227 4.66 -7.07 11.18
N LYS A 228 5.71 -6.30 10.86
CA LYS A 228 6.03 -5.05 11.57
C LYS A 228 4.96 -4.00 11.25
N VAL A 229 4.43 -3.35 12.29
CA VAL A 229 3.46 -2.26 12.15
C VAL A 229 4.17 -0.93 12.41
N VAL A 230 4.13 -0.03 11.44
CA VAL A 230 4.60 1.34 11.57
C VAL A 230 3.40 2.25 11.83
N LEU A 231 3.53 3.18 12.76
CA LEU A 231 2.47 4.12 13.09
C LEU A 231 2.55 5.35 12.20
N GLY A 232 1.47 5.61 11.45
CA GLY A 232 1.24 6.88 10.79
C GLY A 232 0.60 7.89 11.75
N GLU A 233 0.73 9.18 11.40
CA GLU A 233 0.19 10.28 12.21
C GLU A 233 -1.30 10.53 11.92
N ARG A 234 -1.75 10.26 10.70
CA ARG A 234 -3.10 10.56 10.23
C ARG A 234 -3.80 9.35 9.63
N PRO A 235 -5.03 9.05 10.08
CA PRO A 235 -5.82 8.00 9.46
C PRO A 235 -6.10 8.33 8.00
N PHE A 236 -5.92 7.35 7.13
CA PHE A 236 -6.40 7.37 5.77
C PHE A 236 -7.15 6.08 5.45
N ALA A 237 -8.00 6.10 4.47
CA ALA A 237 -8.84 4.97 4.12
C ALA A 237 -8.97 4.81 2.63
N GLY A 238 -9.10 3.56 2.22
CA GLY A 238 -9.42 3.22 0.84
C GLY A 238 -10.84 3.65 0.47
N VAL A 239 -11.03 3.98 -0.80
CA VAL A 239 -12.32 4.24 -1.43
C VAL A 239 -12.77 2.98 -2.17
N ASP A 240 -13.82 2.34 -1.68
CA ASP A 240 -14.33 1.08 -2.22
C ASP A 240 -15.63 1.21 -2.99
N THR A 241 -16.39 2.27 -2.72
CA THR A 241 -17.70 2.51 -3.33
C THR A 241 -17.85 3.95 -3.85
N PRO A 242 -18.77 4.20 -4.80
CA PRO A 242 -19.08 5.55 -5.27
C PRO A 242 -19.53 6.49 -4.13
N GLU A 243 -20.22 5.98 -3.11
CA GLU A 243 -20.71 6.77 -1.97
C GLU A 243 -19.53 7.27 -1.11
N GLN A 244 -18.52 6.41 -0.90
CA GLN A 244 -17.28 6.79 -0.21
C GLN A 244 -16.50 7.84 -0.99
N LEU A 245 -16.42 7.69 -2.33
CA LEU A 245 -15.81 8.70 -3.20
C LEU A 245 -16.53 10.05 -3.08
N ALA A 246 -17.86 10.06 -3.18
CA ALA A 246 -18.67 11.26 -3.05
C ALA A 246 -18.55 11.92 -1.65
N ALA A 247 -18.41 11.12 -0.60
CA ALA A 247 -18.18 11.62 0.76
C ALA A 247 -16.80 12.30 0.86
N LEU A 248 -15.79 11.67 0.27
CA LEU A 248 -14.42 12.21 0.23
C LEU A 248 -14.34 13.50 -0.58
N GLU A 249 -15.01 13.56 -1.76
CA GLU A 249 -15.12 14.74 -2.61
C GLU A 249 -15.71 15.93 -1.84
N ARG A 250 -16.81 15.72 -1.09
CA ARG A 250 -17.45 16.77 -0.28
C ARG A 250 -16.57 17.30 0.85
N ARG A 251 -15.74 16.43 1.43
CA ARG A 251 -14.83 16.82 2.52
C ARG A 251 -13.70 17.74 2.03
N GLY A 252 -13.32 17.62 0.77
CA GLY A 252 -12.19 18.31 0.18
C GLY A 252 -10.84 17.63 0.50
N PRO A 253 -9.78 18.02 -0.23
CA PRO A 253 -8.46 17.42 -0.08
C PRO A 253 -7.82 17.79 1.27
N GLN A 254 -7.23 16.82 1.94
CA GLN A 254 -6.32 17.10 3.05
C GLN A 254 -4.97 17.57 2.50
N ALA A 255 -4.36 18.56 3.16
CA ALA A 255 -3.05 19.05 2.77
C ALA A 255 -2.03 17.88 2.72
N VAL A 256 -1.29 17.79 1.62
CA VAL A 256 -0.12 16.91 1.54
C VAL A 256 0.89 17.51 2.51
N GLY A 257 1.15 16.85 3.63
CA GLY A 257 2.15 17.29 4.58
C GLY A 257 3.49 17.41 3.84
N ALA A 258 4.09 18.60 3.88
CA ALA A 258 5.48 18.76 3.49
C ALA A 258 6.32 17.94 4.50
N GLY A 259 6.89 16.82 4.03
CA GLY A 259 7.84 16.00 4.79
C GLY A 259 9.25 16.59 4.73
#